data_22b2bc1257ed2b1ac3a8b568cb328732
#
_entry.id   22b2bc1257ed2b1ac3a8b568cb328732
#
_cell.length_a   1.000
_cell.length_b   1.000
_cell.length_c   1.000
_cell.angle_alpha   90.00
_cell.angle_beta   90.00
_cell.angle_gamma   90.00
#
_symmetry.space_group_name_H-M   'P 1'
#
loop_
_entity.id
_entity.type
_entity.pdbx_description
1 polymer ?
#
loop_
_entity_poly.entity_id
_entity_poly.type
_entity_poly.pdbx_seq_one_letter_code
_entity_poly.pdbx_strand_id
1 'polypeptide(L)'
;MEKLSNPQVTIDIIKKYNFAFQKRFGQNFLIDGHVVEKIISSADITRDDIVLEIGPGIGTMTQYLAEAAGQVYAVEIDKNLPIILEETLADYNNVTVINDDILKVDIAKLTEGKPIKVVANLPYYITTPIIMGLFEKHIPATSITVMVQKEVAQRMQAAPGSKDYGALSLAVQYYAAPYIVANVPPNCFMPRPNVGSAVIRLTCYDKPPVEVENETLMFKLIRAAFNQRRKTLQNALNNSSELNVTKEQVVNALRALELSETVRGETLSLEQFARLSDLLE
;
A
#
# COMPACT_ATOMS: atom_id res chain seq x y z
N MET A 1 25.79 -15.85 2.45
CA MET A 1 26.19 -14.46 2.81
C MET A 1 25.62 -14.11 4.18
N GLU A 2 26.29 -13.23 4.98
CA GLU A 2 25.72 -12.67 6.21
C GLU A 2 24.46 -11.83 5.94
N LYS A 3 23.58 -11.75 6.93
CA LYS A 3 22.32 -11.03 6.79
C LYS A 3 22.55 -9.52 6.71
N LEU A 4 22.01 -8.89 5.69
CA LEU A 4 22.03 -7.44 5.47
C LEU A 4 21.23 -6.65 6.53
N SER A 5 20.39 -7.32 7.32
CA SER A 5 19.75 -6.72 8.49
C SER A 5 20.73 -6.43 9.64
N ASN A 6 21.98 -6.93 9.55
CA ASN A 6 23.06 -6.48 10.41
C ASN A 6 23.59 -5.11 9.91
N PRO A 7 23.55 -4.05 10.75
CA PRO A 7 24.00 -2.71 10.33
C PRO A 7 25.42 -2.65 9.78
N GLN A 8 26.35 -3.45 10.34
CA GLN A 8 27.74 -3.45 9.87
C GLN A 8 27.85 -4.02 8.45
N VAL A 9 27.14 -5.11 8.17
CA VAL A 9 27.13 -5.72 6.82
C VAL A 9 26.54 -4.75 5.79
N THR A 10 25.45 -4.06 6.13
CA THR A 10 24.87 -3.00 5.28
C THR A 10 25.89 -1.88 5.01
N ILE A 11 26.61 -1.40 6.05
CA ILE A 11 27.62 -0.35 5.91
C ILE A 11 28.75 -0.80 4.98
N ASP A 12 29.20 -2.03 5.11
CA ASP A 12 30.32 -2.56 4.32
C ASP A 12 29.92 -2.71 2.84
N ILE A 13 28.69 -3.15 2.54
CA ILE A 13 28.15 -3.18 1.18
C ILE A 13 28.05 -1.76 0.60
N ILE A 14 27.47 -0.81 1.34
CA ILE A 14 27.36 0.59 0.91
C ILE A 14 28.73 1.17 0.58
N LYS A 15 29.74 0.93 1.42
CA LYS A 15 31.11 1.40 1.19
C LYS A 15 31.77 0.71 0.00
N LYS A 16 31.63 -0.61 -0.12
CA LYS A 16 32.20 -1.41 -1.21
C LYS A 16 31.79 -0.90 -2.58
N TYR A 17 30.51 -0.57 -2.72
CA TYR A 17 29.94 -0.06 -3.98
C TYR A 17 29.96 1.47 -4.09
N ASN A 18 30.52 2.17 -3.11
CA ASN A 18 30.47 3.64 -3.03
C ASN A 18 29.03 4.16 -3.27
N PHE A 19 28.03 3.45 -2.70
CA PHE A 19 26.63 3.72 -2.96
C PHE A 19 26.18 5.02 -2.29
N ALA A 20 25.60 5.91 -3.09
CA ALA A 20 25.04 7.17 -2.61
C ALA A 20 23.49 7.10 -2.59
N PHE A 21 22.91 7.27 -1.41
CA PHE A 21 21.45 7.31 -1.25
C PHE A 21 20.82 8.40 -2.10
N GLN A 22 19.82 8.04 -2.90
CA GLN A 22 19.13 8.98 -3.76
C GLN A 22 17.86 9.49 -3.09
N LYS A 23 17.86 10.76 -2.69
CA LYS A 23 16.72 11.42 -2.03
C LYS A 23 15.41 11.30 -2.83
N ARG A 24 15.50 11.34 -4.17
CA ARG A 24 14.33 11.22 -5.07
C ARG A 24 13.61 9.88 -4.95
N PHE A 25 14.31 8.83 -4.51
CA PHE A 25 13.72 7.50 -4.31
C PHE A 25 13.32 7.24 -2.85
N GLY A 26 13.56 8.18 -1.94
CA GLY A 26 13.20 8.04 -0.53
C GLY A 26 13.82 6.81 0.15
N GLN A 27 15.05 6.43 -0.24
CA GLN A 27 15.73 5.22 0.20
C GLN A 27 16.03 5.25 1.70
N ASN A 28 15.45 4.31 2.45
CA ASN A 28 15.72 4.05 3.85
C ASN A 28 15.82 2.52 4.00
N PHE A 29 17.06 1.99 4.04
CA PHE A 29 17.28 0.56 4.15
C PHE A 29 17.02 0.08 5.56
N LEU A 30 16.28 -1.01 5.69
CA LEU A 30 15.99 -1.63 6.98
C LEU A 30 17.23 -2.38 7.48
N ILE A 31 17.67 -2.07 8.72
CA ILE A 31 18.88 -2.63 9.34
C ILE A 31 18.58 -3.29 10.68
N ASP A 32 17.37 -3.81 10.85
CA ASP A 32 16.92 -4.48 12.07
C ASP A 32 16.27 -5.83 11.72
N GLY A 33 16.95 -6.93 12.06
CA GLY A 33 16.52 -8.29 11.74
C GLY A 33 15.20 -8.67 12.39
N HIS A 34 14.93 -8.20 13.61
CA HIS A 34 13.66 -8.50 14.30
C HIS A 34 12.47 -7.85 13.58
N VAL A 35 12.66 -6.66 13.02
CA VAL A 35 11.63 -6.01 12.22
C VAL A 35 11.38 -6.78 10.93
N VAL A 36 12.45 -7.23 10.23
CA VAL A 36 12.31 -8.06 9.03
C VAL A 36 11.57 -9.36 9.36
N GLU A 37 11.98 -10.09 10.39
CA GLU A 37 11.32 -11.33 10.84
C GLU A 37 9.83 -11.09 11.17
N LYS A 38 9.51 -9.95 11.79
CA LYS A 38 8.13 -9.57 12.08
C LYS A 38 7.31 -9.35 10.80
N ILE A 39 7.89 -8.72 9.77
CA ILE A 39 7.25 -8.55 8.47
C ILE A 39 6.98 -9.92 7.83
N ILE A 40 8.02 -10.77 7.73
CA ILE A 40 7.91 -12.09 7.10
C ILE A 40 6.87 -12.96 7.79
N SER A 41 6.92 -13.04 9.12
CA SER A 41 5.96 -13.83 9.90
C SER A 41 4.53 -13.32 9.76
N SER A 42 4.34 -11.99 9.67
CA SER A 42 3.01 -11.42 9.49
C SER A 42 2.47 -11.56 8.07
N ALA A 43 3.34 -11.70 7.07
CA ALA A 43 2.95 -11.96 5.69
C ALA A 43 2.50 -13.42 5.44
N ASP A 44 2.75 -14.31 6.42
CA ASP A 44 2.32 -15.71 6.39
C ASP A 44 2.79 -16.44 5.11
N ILE A 45 4.09 -16.26 4.78
CA ILE A 45 4.70 -16.78 3.55
C ILE A 45 5.11 -18.23 3.73
N THR A 46 4.83 -19.04 2.72
CA THR A 46 5.19 -20.46 2.63
C THR A 46 6.01 -20.76 1.37
N ARG A 47 6.58 -21.96 1.29
CA ARG A 47 7.32 -22.42 0.10
C ARG A 47 6.48 -22.56 -1.17
N ASP A 48 5.19 -22.54 -1.05
CA ASP A 48 4.26 -22.61 -2.21
C ASP A 48 3.93 -21.20 -2.75
N ASP A 49 4.29 -20.13 -2.01
CA ASP A 49 3.93 -18.79 -2.38
C ASP A 49 4.89 -18.17 -3.41
N ILE A 50 4.30 -17.38 -4.29
CA ILE A 50 4.99 -16.40 -5.12
C ILE A 50 4.90 -15.05 -4.41
N VAL A 51 6.05 -14.42 -4.17
CA VAL A 51 6.13 -13.12 -3.52
C VAL A 51 6.59 -12.06 -4.52
N LEU A 52 5.88 -10.95 -4.55
CA LEU A 52 6.30 -9.71 -5.21
C LEU A 52 6.87 -8.76 -4.16
N GLU A 53 8.16 -8.48 -4.23
CA GLU A 53 8.81 -7.45 -3.43
C GLU A 53 8.93 -6.16 -4.23
N ILE A 54 8.53 -5.04 -3.64
CA ILE A 54 8.63 -3.72 -4.26
C ILE A 54 9.71 -2.92 -3.54
N GLY A 55 10.75 -2.53 -4.28
CA GLY A 55 11.90 -1.79 -3.75
C GLY A 55 12.78 -2.63 -2.82
N PRO A 56 13.43 -3.70 -3.32
CA PRO A 56 14.33 -4.55 -2.52
C PRO A 56 15.52 -3.78 -1.91
N GLY A 57 15.86 -2.62 -2.49
CA GLY A 57 17.03 -1.86 -2.08
C GLY A 57 18.31 -2.68 -2.30
N ILE A 58 19.08 -2.90 -1.26
CA ILE A 58 20.28 -3.76 -1.30
C ILE A 58 19.98 -5.25 -1.07
N GLY A 59 18.69 -5.63 -0.91
CA GLY A 59 18.27 -7.03 -0.74
C GLY A 59 18.05 -7.48 0.71
N THR A 60 17.95 -6.55 1.67
CA THR A 60 17.81 -6.91 3.09
C THR A 60 16.59 -7.80 3.36
N MET A 61 15.42 -7.39 2.90
CA MET A 61 14.20 -8.16 3.09
C MET A 61 14.13 -9.32 2.10
N THR A 62 14.68 -9.16 0.88
CA THR A 62 14.74 -10.18 -0.16
C THR A 62 15.40 -11.47 0.31
N GLN A 63 16.49 -11.40 1.10
CA GLN A 63 17.15 -12.58 1.67
C GLN A 63 16.18 -13.43 2.52
N TYR A 64 15.37 -12.79 3.36
CA TYR A 64 14.40 -13.49 4.20
C TYR A 64 13.21 -14.01 3.39
N LEU A 65 12.75 -13.23 2.40
CA LEU A 65 11.71 -13.66 1.48
C LEU A 65 12.14 -14.89 0.68
N ALA A 66 13.37 -14.91 0.16
CA ALA A 66 13.92 -16.04 -0.57
C ALA A 66 14.01 -17.33 0.27
N GLU A 67 14.27 -17.19 1.58
CA GLU A 67 14.29 -18.32 2.51
C GLU A 67 12.89 -18.83 2.84
N ALA A 68 11.86 -18.00 2.76
CA ALA A 68 10.48 -18.36 3.13
C ALA A 68 9.62 -18.79 1.93
N ALA A 69 9.78 -18.14 0.78
CA ALA A 69 8.94 -18.29 -0.40
C ALA A 69 9.45 -19.35 -1.38
N GLY A 70 8.58 -19.80 -2.28
CA GLY A 70 8.95 -20.63 -3.44
C GLY A 70 9.62 -19.81 -4.54
N GLN A 71 9.07 -18.62 -4.82
CA GLN A 71 9.59 -17.67 -5.81
C GLN A 71 9.46 -16.24 -5.32
N VAL A 72 10.48 -15.41 -5.58
CA VAL A 72 10.47 -13.96 -5.29
C VAL A 72 10.73 -13.19 -6.58
N TYR A 73 9.83 -12.28 -6.93
CA TYR A 73 10.04 -11.26 -7.94
C TYR A 73 10.31 -9.93 -7.24
N ALA A 74 11.50 -9.37 -7.40
CA ALA A 74 11.94 -8.13 -6.76
C ALA A 74 12.03 -7.02 -7.79
N VAL A 75 11.15 -6.02 -7.71
CA VAL A 75 11.09 -4.89 -8.66
C VAL A 75 11.78 -3.67 -8.08
N GLU A 76 12.86 -3.21 -8.73
CA GLU A 76 13.70 -2.10 -8.27
C GLU A 76 13.80 -1.01 -9.35
N ILE A 77 13.50 0.23 -8.97
CA ILE A 77 13.53 1.37 -9.88
C ILE A 77 14.93 2.00 -10.02
N ASP A 78 15.77 1.88 -8.98
CA ASP A 78 17.13 2.45 -9.01
C ASP A 78 18.09 1.57 -9.81
N LYS A 79 18.55 2.09 -10.93
CA LYS A 79 19.49 1.40 -11.86
C LYS A 79 20.85 1.07 -11.25
N ASN A 80 21.19 1.63 -10.09
CA ASN A 80 22.47 1.37 -9.42
C ASN A 80 22.40 0.17 -8.48
N LEU A 81 21.21 -0.30 -8.12
CA LEU A 81 21.03 -1.40 -7.17
C LEU A 81 21.14 -2.81 -7.78
N PRO A 82 20.81 -3.08 -9.04
CA PRO A 82 20.90 -4.43 -9.60
C PRO A 82 22.27 -5.07 -9.44
N ILE A 83 23.38 -4.34 -9.66
CA ILE A 83 24.74 -4.86 -9.48
C ILE A 83 25.02 -5.24 -8.02
N ILE A 84 24.45 -4.54 -7.06
CA ILE A 84 24.56 -4.88 -5.64
C ILE A 84 23.72 -6.12 -5.33
N LEU A 85 22.50 -6.19 -5.88
CA LEU A 85 21.58 -7.31 -5.71
C LEU A 85 22.15 -8.62 -6.31
N GLU A 86 22.89 -8.56 -7.42
CA GLU A 86 23.61 -9.72 -7.97
C GLU A 86 24.56 -10.36 -6.95
N GLU A 87 25.28 -9.55 -6.17
CA GLU A 87 26.17 -10.07 -5.14
C GLU A 87 25.39 -10.47 -3.88
N THR A 88 24.51 -9.61 -3.38
CA THR A 88 23.86 -9.82 -2.10
C THR A 88 22.83 -10.96 -2.11
N LEU A 89 22.37 -11.36 -3.29
CA LEU A 89 21.40 -12.43 -3.50
C LEU A 89 22.01 -13.64 -4.23
N ALA A 90 23.34 -13.70 -4.42
CA ALA A 90 24.02 -14.76 -5.18
C ALA A 90 23.75 -16.18 -4.66
N ASP A 91 23.46 -16.33 -3.36
CA ASP A 91 23.17 -17.63 -2.72
C ASP A 91 21.71 -18.09 -2.94
N TYR A 92 20.85 -17.27 -3.56
CA TYR A 92 19.41 -17.56 -3.73
C TYR A 92 19.07 -17.76 -5.21
N ASN A 93 18.59 -18.96 -5.56
CA ASN A 93 18.24 -19.32 -6.94
C ASN A 93 16.74 -19.10 -7.27
N ASN A 94 15.95 -18.70 -6.28
CA ASN A 94 14.51 -18.46 -6.40
C ASN A 94 14.15 -16.97 -6.39
N VAL A 95 15.11 -16.08 -6.67
CA VAL A 95 14.89 -14.63 -6.77
C VAL A 95 15.11 -14.16 -8.19
N THR A 96 14.16 -13.40 -8.71
CA THR A 96 14.27 -12.71 -10.00
C THR A 96 14.20 -11.21 -9.77
N VAL A 97 15.30 -10.50 -10.05
CA VAL A 97 15.35 -9.03 -9.95
C VAL A 97 14.94 -8.40 -11.27
N ILE A 98 14.03 -7.44 -11.21
CA ILE A 98 13.50 -6.70 -12.35
C ILE A 98 13.79 -5.23 -12.14
N ASN A 99 14.60 -4.63 -13.02
CA ASN A 99 14.89 -3.20 -12.93
C ASN A 99 13.87 -2.39 -13.73
N ASP A 100 12.77 -2.01 -13.10
CA ASP A 100 11.68 -1.23 -13.71
C ASP A 100 10.87 -0.49 -12.64
N ASP A 101 9.95 0.36 -13.09
CA ASP A 101 8.97 1.05 -12.27
C ASP A 101 7.76 0.13 -12.01
N ILE A 102 7.49 -0.19 -10.74
CA ILE A 102 6.38 -1.06 -10.35
C ILE A 102 5.02 -0.61 -10.90
N LEU A 103 4.83 0.70 -11.09
CA LEU A 103 3.61 1.23 -11.66
C LEU A 103 3.43 0.87 -13.15
N LYS A 104 4.52 0.46 -13.84
CA LYS A 104 4.53 0.08 -15.26
C LYS A 104 4.62 -1.42 -15.47
N VAL A 105 5.11 -2.17 -14.50
CA VAL A 105 5.24 -3.63 -14.60
C VAL A 105 3.87 -4.27 -14.78
N ASP A 106 3.78 -5.18 -15.75
CA ASP A 106 2.65 -6.08 -15.92
C ASP A 106 2.79 -7.27 -14.98
N ILE A 107 2.26 -7.11 -13.76
CA ILE A 107 2.37 -8.10 -12.70
C ILE A 107 1.65 -9.39 -13.08
N ALA A 108 0.49 -9.32 -13.74
CA ALA A 108 -0.27 -10.48 -14.14
C ALA A 108 0.52 -11.35 -15.13
N LYS A 109 1.20 -10.72 -16.09
CA LYS A 109 2.08 -11.41 -17.02
C LYS A 109 3.30 -12.00 -16.31
N LEU A 110 3.91 -11.24 -15.39
CA LEU A 110 5.09 -11.67 -14.64
C LEU A 110 4.81 -12.92 -13.80
N THR A 111 3.63 -13.01 -13.20
CA THR A 111 3.22 -14.08 -12.30
C THR A 111 2.36 -15.15 -12.98
N GLU A 112 2.16 -15.04 -14.30
CA GLU A 112 1.29 -15.93 -15.07
C GLU A 112 -0.15 -15.98 -14.52
N GLY A 113 -0.62 -14.88 -13.92
CA GLY A 113 -1.93 -14.80 -13.28
C GLY A 113 -2.07 -15.62 -11.98
N LYS A 114 -0.99 -16.20 -11.48
CA LYS A 114 -1.02 -16.97 -10.22
C LYS A 114 -1.22 -16.07 -9.01
N PRO A 115 -1.86 -16.56 -7.94
CA PRO A 115 -1.97 -15.82 -6.69
C PRO A 115 -0.60 -15.42 -6.12
N ILE A 116 -0.51 -14.19 -5.61
CA ILE A 116 0.74 -13.67 -5.05
C ILE A 116 0.53 -13.05 -3.68
N LYS A 117 1.61 -12.94 -2.92
CA LYS A 117 1.72 -12.09 -1.74
C LYS A 117 2.64 -10.92 -2.07
N VAL A 118 2.23 -9.71 -1.73
CA VAL A 118 3.07 -8.52 -1.93
C VAL A 118 3.72 -8.14 -0.61
N VAL A 119 5.03 -7.91 -0.63
CA VAL A 119 5.77 -7.46 0.55
C VAL A 119 6.66 -6.28 0.14
N ALA A 120 6.68 -5.20 0.93
CA ALA A 120 7.51 -4.04 0.61
C ALA A 120 7.85 -3.17 1.81
N ASN A 121 9.03 -2.56 1.75
CA ASN A 121 9.36 -1.36 2.50
C ASN A 121 9.17 -0.16 1.56
N LEU A 122 7.96 0.43 1.54
CA LEU A 122 7.61 1.43 0.53
C LEU A 122 8.21 2.80 0.82
N PRO A 123 8.76 3.47 -0.21
CA PRO A 123 9.13 4.88 -0.09
C PRO A 123 7.91 5.74 0.24
N TYR A 124 8.06 6.65 1.21
CA TYR A 124 6.94 7.39 1.77
C TYR A 124 6.20 8.28 0.77
N TYR A 125 6.92 8.86 -0.20
CA TYR A 125 6.36 9.80 -1.18
C TYR A 125 5.43 9.14 -2.21
N ILE A 126 5.53 7.81 -2.40
CA ILE A 126 4.79 7.08 -3.45
C ILE A 126 3.94 5.93 -2.89
N THR A 127 3.83 5.81 -1.57
CA THR A 127 3.07 4.73 -0.91
C THR A 127 1.64 4.60 -1.42
N THR A 128 0.88 5.70 -1.41
CA THR A 128 -0.54 5.68 -1.84
C THR A 128 -0.70 5.33 -3.32
N PRO A 129 0.04 5.95 -4.26
CA PRO A 129 0.00 5.55 -5.66
C PRO A 129 0.32 4.07 -5.91
N ILE A 130 1.30 3.50 -5.20
CA ILE A 130 1.63 2.08 -5.36
C ILE A 130 0.47 1.21 -4.89
N ILE A 131 -0.03 1.40 -3.66
CA ILE A 131 -1.10 0.57 -3.10
C ILE A 131 -2.37 0.67 -3.94
N MET A 132 -2.76 1.88 -4.33
CA MET A 132 -3.93 2.07 -5.20
C MET A 132 -3.72 1.44 -6.58
N GLY A 133 -2.53 1.58 -7.17
CA GLY A 133 -2.20 0.96 -8.44
C GLY A 133 -2.24 -0.58 -8.41
N LEU A 134 -1.90 -1.21 -7.28
CA LEU A 134 -2.04 -2.65 -7.10
C LEU A 134 -3.52 -3.07 -7.11
N PHE A 135 -4.38 -2.33 -6.42
CA PHE A 135 -5.82 -2.60 -6.39
C PHE A 135 -6.50 -2.31 -7.73
N GLU A 136 -6.26 -1.14 -8.33
CA GLU A 136 -6.88 -0.72 -9.60
C GLU A 136 -6.50 -1.61 -10.80
N LYS A 137 -5.31 -2.23 -10.76
CA LYS A 137 -4.87 -3.22 -11.75
C LYS A 137 -5.43 -4.62 -11.50
N HIS A 138 -6.23 -4.82 -10.45
CA HIS A 138 -6.81 -6.11 -10.06
C HIS A 138 -5.78 -7.24 -10.07
N ILE A 139 -4.58 -6.98 -9.52
CA ILE A 139 -3.55 -8.02 -9.43
C ILE A 139 -4.04 -9.18 -8.55
N PRO A 140 -3.63 -10.42 -8.79
CA PRO A 140 -4.06 -11.58 -8.03
C PRO A 140 -3.40 -11.66 -6.64
N ALA A 141 -3.39 -10.55 -5.91
CA ALA A 141 -2.80 -10.48 -4.58
C ALA A 141 -3.75 -11.04 -3.52
N THR A 142 -3.30 -12.01 -2.74
CA THR A 142 -4.03 -12.54 -1.58
C THR A 142 -3.79 -11.70 -0.33
N SER A 143 -2.61 -11.10 -0.23
CA SER A 143 -2.27 -10.15 0.83
C SER A 143 -1.18 -9.17 0.39
N ILE A 144 -1.19 -7.98 1.00
CA ILE A 144 -0.19 -6.94 0.82
C ILE A 144 0.33 -6.56 2.22
N THR A 145 1.58 -6.94 2.53
CA THR A 145 2.23 -6.62 3.81
C THR A 145 3.30 -5.56 3.55
N VAL A 146 3.06 -4.36 4.00
CA VAL A 146 3.93 -3.23 3.67
C VAL A 146 4.34 -2.44 4.91
N MET A 147 5.56 -1.91 4.86
CA MET A 147 6.01 -0.92 5.81
C MET A 147 5.87 0.47 5.20
N VAL A 148 5.16 1.35 5.90
CA VAL A 148 4.79 2.70 5.47
C VAL A 148 4.96 3.68 6.63
N GLN A 149 4.81 4.99 6.39
CA GLN A 149 4.72 5.94 7.49
C GLN A 149 3.58 5.57 8.45
N LYS A 150 3.81 5.70 9.76
CA LYS A 150 2.82 5.36 10.79
C LYS A 150 1.48 6.06 10.57
N GLU A 151 1.50 7.34 10.20
CA GLU A 151 0.29 8.11 9.91
C GLU A 151 -0.50 7.50 8.73
N VAL A 152 0.19 7.05 7.68
CA VAL A 152 -0.44 6.44 6.51
C VAL A 152 -1.10 5.10 6.88
N ALA A 153 -0.44 4.26 7.69
CA ALA A 153 -1.02 3.02 8.20
C ALA A 153 -2.27 3.29 9.06
N GLN A 154 -2.21 4.30 9.93
CA GLN A 154 -3.36 4.71 10.77
C GLN A 154 -4.54 5.17 9.91
N ARG A 155 -4.29 5.93 8.84
CA ARG A 155 -5.33 6.35 7.91
C ARG A 155 -5.96 5.18 7.16
N MET A 156 -5.19 4.17 6.74
CA MET A 156 -5.74 2.98 6.08
C MET A 156 -6.73 2.21 6.96
N GLN A 157 -6.46 2.13 8.27
CA GLN A 157 -7.27 1.40 9.25
C GLN A 157 -8.33 2.26 9.94
N ALA A 158 -8.40 3.55 9.64
CA ALA A 158 -9.28 4.48 10.34
C ALA A 158 -10.77 4.17 10.11
N ALA A 159 -11.58 4.34 11.15
CA ALA A 159 -13.03 4.17 11.12
C ALA A 159 -13.76 5.48 10.83
N PRO A 160 -15.01 5.45 10.31
CA PRO A 160 -15.85 6.62 10.10
C PRO A 160 -15.93 7.52 11.34
N GLY A 161 -15.88 8.84 11.12
CA GLY A 161 -15.93 9.84 12.18
C GLY A 161 -14.62 10.09 12.92
N SER A 162 -13.58 9.29 12.70
CA SER A 162 -12.26 9.52 13.29
C SER A 162 -11.49 10.60 12.53
N LYS A 163 -10.48 11.20 13.18
CA LYS A 163 -9.64 12.25 12.59
C LYS A 163 -8.89 11.78 11.36
N ASP A 164 -8.43 10.53 11.37
CA ASP A 164 -7.57 9.95 10.34
C ASP A 164 -8.37 9.32 9.19
N TYR A 165 -9.70 9.22 9.33
CA TYR A 165 -10.58 8.68 8.30
C TYR A 165 -10.62 9.56 7.06
N GLY A 166 -10.52 8.94 5.89
CA GLY A 166 -10.46 9.63 4.62
C GLY A 166 -10.64 8.73 3.40
N ALA A 167 -10.46 9.29 2.22
CA ALA A 167 -10.58 8.56 0.97
C ALA A 167 -9.66 7.32 0.92
N LEU A 168 -8.45 7.41 1.49
CA LEU A 168 -7.53 6.26 1.57
C LEU A 168 -8.09 5.14 2.46
N SER A 169 -8.76 5.48 3.58
CA SER A 169 -9.39 4.49 4.45
C SER A 169 -10.45 3.68 3.70
N LEU A 170 -11.35 4.40 3.02
CA LEU A 170 -12.44 3.80 2.24
C LEU A 170 -11.91 2.96 1.07
N ALA A 171 -10.93 3.49 0.33
CA ALA A 171 -10.34 2.78 -0.80
C ALA A 171 -9.66 1.48 -0.37
N VAL A 172 -8.84 1.51 0.68
CA VAL A 172 -8.18 0.30 1.19
C VAL A 172 -9.22 -0.69 1.72
N GLN A 173 -10.20 -0.22 2.51
CA GLN A 173 -11.22 -1.08 3.13
C GLN A 173 -12.23 -1.66 2.13
N TYR A 174 -12.31 -1.11 0.93
CA TYR A 174 -13.09 -1.70 -0.16
C TYR A 174 -12.41 -2.94 -0.75
N TYR A 175 -11.07 -2.95 -0.85
CA TYR A 175 -10.32 -4.04 -1.46
C TYR A 175 -9.75 -5.04 -0.45
N ALA A 176 -9.52 -4.62 0.80
CA ALA A 176 -8.81 -5.43 1.78
C ALA A 176 -9.19 -5.09 3.23
N ALA A 177 -8.94 -6.04 4.15
CA ALA A 177 -8.98 -5.83 5.59
C ALA A 177 -7.62 -5.32 6.09
N PRO A 178 -7.47 -4.04 6.52
CA PRO A 178 -6.22 -3.51 7.03
C PRO A 178 -6.00 -3.90 8.50
N TYR A 179 -4.77 -4.30 8.83
CA TYR A 179 -4.34 -4.60 10.20
C TYR A 179 -2.92 -4.11 10.45
N ILE A 180 -2.72 -3.20 11.41
CA ILE A 180 -1.40 -2.73 11.83
C ILE A 180 -0.73 -3.81 12.68
N VAL A 181 0.37 -4.37 12.17
CA VAL A 181 1.12 -5.47 12.78
C VAL A 181 2.08 -4.96 13.86
N ALA A 182 2.82 -3.88 13.55
CA ALA A 182 3.84 -3.33 14.42
C ALA A 182 4.13 -1.86 14.11
N ASN A 183 4.56 -1.12 15.13
CA ASN A 183 5.20 0.18 14.93
C ASN A 183 6.72 -0.01 14.84
N VAL A 184 7.38 0.73 13.94
CA VAL A 184 8.81 0.64 13.68
C VAL A 184 9.45 2.00 13.90
N PRO A 185 10.37 2.11 14.87
CA PRO A 185 11.03 3.38 15.14
C PRO A 185 12.08 3.72 14.08
N PRO A 186 12.42 5.03 13.91
CA PRO A 186 13.36 5.47 12.88
C PRO A 186 14.78 4.89 12.95
N ASN A 187 15.23 4.47 14.13
CA ASN A 187 16.58 3.88 14.32
C ASN A 187 16.76 2.50 13.70
N CYS A 188 15.67 1.86 13.23
CA CYS A 188 15.74 0.61 12.47
C CYS A 188 16.14 0.81 10.99
N PHE A 189 16.45 2.04 10.57
CA PHE A 189 16.73 2.38 9.18
C PHE A 189 18.05 3.13 8.98
N MET A 190 18.62 2.96 7.79
CA MET A 190 19.79 3.70 7.29
C MET A 190 19.50 4.20 5.85
N PRO A 191 19.54 5.53 5.59
CA PRO A 191 19.58 6.60 6.59
C PRO A 191 18.32 6.63 7.47
N ARG A 192 18.45 7.24 8.64
CA ARG A 192 17.34 7.34 9.59
C ARG A 192 16.26 8.33 9.09
N PRO A 193 15.00 7.92 8.93
CA PRO A 193 13.92 8.83 8.57
C PRO A 193 13.52 9.74 9.74
N ASN A 194 12.83 10.84 9.43
CA ASN A 194 12.39 11.81 10.44
C ASN A 194 11.13 11.38 11.20
N VAL A 195 10.40 10.38 10.70
CA VAL A 195 9.12 9.92 11.24
C VAL A 195 9.14 8.41 11.44
N GLY A 196 8.32 7.92 12.36
CA GLY A 196 8.14 6.49 12.60
C GLY A 196 7.37 5.82 11.46
N SER A 197 7.62 4.54 11.29
CA SER A 197 6.92 3.66 10.36
C SER A 197 5.96 2.72 11.09
N ALA A 198 5.13 2.05 10.33
CA ALA A 198 4.38 0.89 10.79
C ALA A 198 4.34 -0.17 9.71
N VAL A 199 4.33 -1.42 10.13
CA VAL A 199 4.01 -2.56 9.27
C VAL A 199 2.51 -2.73 9.29
N ILE A 200 1.89 -2.73 8.12
CA ILE A 200 0.46 -2.99 7.93
C ILE A 200 0.27 -4.15 6.97
N ARG A 201 -0.62 -5.08 7.33
CA ARG A 201 -1.09 -6.15 6.47
C ARG A 201 -2.48 -5.80 5.96
N LEU A 202 -2.66 -5.90 4.66
CA LEU A 202 -3.91 -5.76 3.95
C LEU A 202 -4.27 -7.17 3.44
N THR A 203 -5.25 -7.83 4.06
CA THR A 203 -5.76 -9.11 3.59
C THR A 203 -6.78 -8.84 2.50
N CYS A 204 -6.46 -9.17 1.25
CA CYS A 204 -7.31 -8.87 0.12
C CYS A 204 -8.60 -9.69 0.15
N TYR A 205 -9.71 -9.07 -0.20
CA TYR A 205 -10.99 -9.77 -0.33
C TYR A 205 -11.10 -10.43 -1.71
N ASP A 206 -11.71 -11.59 -1.77
CA ASP A 206 -12.11 -12.22 -3.05
C ASP A 206 -13.21 -11.42 -3.75
N LYS A 207 -14.07 -10.79 -2.95
CA LYS A 207 -15.12 -9.86 -3.39
C LYS A 207 -15.18 -8.68 -2.42
N PRO A 208 -15.42 -7.46 -2.91
CA PRO A 208 -15.61 -6.31 -2.04
C PRO A 208 -16.67 -6.56 -0.95
N PRO A 209 -16.53 -5.98 0.25
CA PRO A 209 -17.48 -6.18 1.36
C PRO A 209 -18.82 -5.48 1.16
N VAL A 210 -18.95 -4.65 0.13
CA VAL A 210 -20.17 -3.96 -0.29
C VAL A 210 -20.37 -4.16 -1.78
N GLU A 211 -21.63 -4.35 -2.19
CA GLU A 211 -22.04 -4.33 -3.59
C GLU A 211 -22.32 -2.90 -4.01
N VAL A 212 -21.95 -2.52 -5.23
CA VAL A 212 -22.19 -1.20 -5.82
C VAL A 212 -22.33 -1.36 -7.33
N GLU A 213 -23.33 -0.72 -7.94
CA GLU A 213 -23.57 -0.81 -9.38
C GLU A 213 -22.47 -0.11 -10.19
N ASN A 214 -21.99 1.03 -9.68
CA ASN A 214 -20.95 1.84 -10.34
C ASN A 214 -19.80 2.20 -9.38
N GLU A 215 -18.79 1.33 -9.32
CA GLU A 215 -17.58 1.52 -8.50
C GLU A 215 -16.87 2.84 -8.82
N THR A 216 -16.80 3.20 -10.11
CA THR A 216 -16.16 4.44 -10.56
C THR A 216 -16.88 5.67 -9.99
N LEU A 217 -18.19 5.67 -10.00
CA LEU A 217 -19.00 6.76 -9.43
C LEU A 217 -18.79 6.83 -7.92
N MET A 218 -18.87 5.70 -7.21
CA MET A 218 -18.64 5.64 -5.77
C MET A 218 -17.30 6.27 -5.37
N PHE A 219 -16.20 5.93 -6.05
CA PHE A 219 -14.89 6.51 -5.75
C PHE A 219 -14.79 7.99 -6.12
N LYS A 220 -15.50 8.47 -7.15
CA LYS A 220 -15.63 9.91 -7.43
C LYS A 220 -16.37 10.64 -6.30
N LEU A 221 -17.47 10.08 -5.79
CA LEU A 221 -18.22 10.64 -4.65
C LEU A 221 -17.33 10.71 -3.40
N ILE A 222 -16.61 9.64 -3.09
CA ILE A 222 -15.66 9.60 -1.97
C ILE A 222 -14.60 10.70 -2.13
N ARG A 223 -13.94 10.81 -3.28
CA ARG A 223 -12.92 11.87 -3.52
C ARG A 223 -13.51 13.27 -3.37
N ALA A 224 -14.66 13.53 -3.96
CA ALA A 224 -15.33 14.82 -3.86
C ALA A 224 -15.68 15.20 -2.41
N ALA A 225 -16.19 14.23 -1.62
CA ALA A 225 -16.52 14.42 -0.21
C ALA A 225 -15.29 14.81 0.62
N PHE A 226 -14.14 14.16 0.40
CA PHE A 226 -12.92 14.40 1.19
C PHE A 226 -12.06 15.57 0.68
N ASN A 227 -12.18 15.96 -0.59
CA ASN A 227 -11.57 17.19 -1.12
C ASN A 227 -12.12 18.44 -0.45
N GLN A 228 -13.36 18.38 0.04
CA GLN A 228 -14.03 19.48 0.76
C GLN A 228 -14.48 19.06 2.16
N ARG A 229 -13.62 18.40 2.92
CA ARG A 229 -13.90 17.75 4.22
C ARG A 229 -14.70 18.61 5.21
N ARG A 230 -14.49 19.94 5.22
CA ARG A 230 -15.20 20.86 6.13
C ARG A 230 -16.63 21.24 5.67
N LYS A 231 -17.03 20.89 4.47
CA LYS A 231 -18.36 21.15 3.92
C LYS A 231 -19.33 20.01 4.22
N THR A 232 -20.64 20.31 4.18
CA THR A 232 -21.66 19.25 4.14
C THR A 232 -21.51 18.45 2.88
N LEU A 233 -21.92 17.17 2.92
CA LEU A 233 -21.77 16.26 1.79
C LEU A 233 -22.47 16.79 0.53
N GLN A 234 -23.71 17.28 0.66
CA GLN A 234 -24.44 17.89 -0.46
C GLN A 234 -23.68 19.04 -1.13
N ASN A 235 -23.01 19.88 -0.35
CA ASN A 235 -22.22 20.98 -0.91
C ASN A 235 -20.90 20.49 -1.52
N ALA A 236 -20.25 19.51 -0.91
CA ALA A 236 -19.02 18.93 -1.44
C ALA A 236 -19.24 18.25 -2.79
N LEU A 237 -20.31 17.46 -2.93
CA LEU A 237 -20.62 16.76 -4.17
C LEU A 237 -21.10 17.71 -5.27
N ASN A 238 -22.04 18.62 -4.96
CA ASN A 238 -22.53 19.61 -5.93
C ASN A 238 -21.42 20.53 -6.49
N ASN A 239 -20.37 20.80 -5.70
CA ASN A 239 -19.25 21.65 -6.11
C ASN A 239 -18.13 20.89 -6.84
N SER A 240 -18.27 19.60 -7.03
CA SER A 240 -17.25 18.78 -7.69
C SER A 240 -17.39 18.87 -9.21
N SER A 241 -16.30 19.23 -9.89
CA SER A 241 -16.26 19.23 -11.36
C SER A 241 -16.25 17.82 -11.99
N GLU A 242 -15.99 16.79 -11.19
CA GLU A 242 -15.94 15.39 -11.64
C GLU A 242 -17.30 14.69 -11.58
N LEU A 243 -18.31 15.34 -10.98
CA LEU A 243 -19.64 14.81 -10.78
C LEU A 243 -20.68 15.63 -11.52
N ASN A 244 -21.64 14.95 -12.10
CA ASN A 244 -22.80 15.59 -12.74
C ASN A 244 -24.05 15.35 -11.86
N VAL A 245 -24.01 15.83 -10.60
CA VAL A 245 -25.10 15.67 -9.64
C VAL A 245 -25.56 17.02 -9.13
N THR A 246 -26.86 17.20 -9.02
CA THR A 246 -27.44 18.41 -8.45
C THR A 246 -27.57 18.30 -6.92
N LYS A 247 -27.63 19.46 -6.26
CA LYS A 247 -27.86 19.50 -4.81
C LYS A 247 -29.17 18.80 -4.41
N GLU A 248 -30.22 18.92 -5.22
CA GLU A 248 -31.51 18.30 -4.98
C GLU A 248 -31.42 16.78 -5.05
N GLN A 249 -30.75 16.22 -6.05
CA GLN A 249 -30.50 14.78 -6.15
C GLN A 249 -29.76 14.24 -4.91
N VAL A 250 -28.72 14.93 -4.47
CA VAL A 250 -27.96 14.53 -3.27
C VAL A 250 -28.85 14.58 -2.01
N VAL A 251 -29.64 15.63 -1.84
CA VAL A 251 -30.58 15.75 -0.69
C VAL A 251 -31.60 14.61 -0.69
N ASN A 252 -32.16 14.28 -1.85
CA ASN A 252 -33.14 13.19 -1.96
C ASN A 252 -32.47 11.82 -1.65
N ALA A 253 -31.25 11.58 -2.13
CA ALA A 253 -30.49 10.38 -1.80
C ALA A 253 -30.16 10.29 -0.31
N LEU A 254 -29.76 11.40 0.33
CA LEU A 254 -29.52 11.44 1.78
C LEU A 254 -30.78 11.12 2.59
N ARG A 255 -31.93 11.64 2.19
CA ARG A 255 -33.20 11.32 2.84
C ARG A 255 -33.57 9.84 2.69
N ALA A 256 -33.36 9.26 1.50
CA ALA A 256 -33.59 7.83 1.26
C ALA A 256 -32.66 6.93 2.11
N LEU A 257 -31.50 7.43 2.48
CA LEU A 257 -30.55 6.76 3.39
C LEU A 257 -30.79 7.09 4.88
N GLU A 258 -31.82 7.85 5.21
CA GLU A 258 -32.13 8.33 6.56
C GLU A 258 -30.98 9.15 7.18
N LEU A 259 -30.19 9.84 6.34
CA LEU A 259 -29.08 10.68 6.75
C LEU A 259 -29.49 12.15 6.83
N SER A 260 -28.87 12.89 7.75
CA SER A 260 -29.06 14.33 7.84
C SER A 260 -28.59 15.04 6.57
N GLU A 261 -29.34 16.04 6.09
CA GLU A 261 -28.92 16.89 4.98
C GLU A 261 -27.64 17.69 5.27
N THR A 262 -27.30 17.86 6.55
CA THR A 262 -26.07 18.53 6.99
C THR A 262 -24.89 17.58 7.24
N VAL A 263 -25.06 16.29 6.97
CA VAL A 263 -24.03 15.27 7.18
C VAL A 263 -22.75 15.61 6.41
N ARG A 264 -21.59 15.24 6.97
CA ARG A 264 -20.29 15.37 6.32
C ARG A 264 -19.81 14.00 5.83
N GLY A 265 -19.09 13.97 4.72
CA GLY A 265 -18.56 12.72 4.16
C GLY A 265 -17.68 11.93 5.11
N GLU A 266 -16.97 12.59 6.03
CA GLU A 266 -16.12 11.93 7.02
C GLU A 266 -16.86 11.02 8.03
N THR A 267 -18.18 11.10 8.10
CA THR A 267 -18.99 10.27 8.99
C THR A 267 -19.64 9.08 8.29
N LEU A 268 -19.62 9.05 6.96
CA LEU A 268 -20.24 7.97 6.20
C LEU A 268 -19.35 6.71 6.17
N SER A 269 -19.99 5.56 6.33
CA SER A 269 -19.35 4.26 6.12
C SER A 269 -19.17 3.95 4.62
N LEU A 270 -18.39 2.93 4.31
CA LEU A 270 -18.23 2.41 2.95
C LEU A 270 -19.58 1.97 2.36
N GLU A 271 -20.40 1.27 3.14
CA GLU A 271 -21.75 0.84 2.74
C GLU A 271 -22.66 2.04 2.40
N GLN A 272 -22.59 3.10 3.21
CA GLN A 272 -23.36 4.31 2.94
C GLN A 272 -22.90 5.02 1.67
N PHE A 273 -21.61 5.03 1.36
CA PHE A 273 -21.10 5.54 0.07
C PHE A 273 -21.53 4.68 -1.11
N ALA A 274 -21.53 3.34 -0.98
CA ALA A 274 -22.01 2.44 -2.02
C ALA A 274 -23.50 2.70 -2.34
N ARG A 275 -24.36 2.67 -1.33
CA ARG A 275 -25.79 2.96 -1.48
C ARG A 275 -26.07 4.38 -2.00
N LEU A 276 -25.27 5.37 -1.58
CA LEU A 276 -25.36 6.73 -2.11
C LEU A 276 -25.03 6.78 -3.59
N SER A 277 -24.02 6.00 -4.03
CA SER A 277 -23.64 5.88 -5.44
C SER A 277 -24.80 5.34 -6.27
N ASP A 278 -25.42 4.23 -5.84
CA ASP A 278 -26.54 3.60 -6.57
C ASP A 278 -27.77 4.51 -6.65
N LEU A 279 -28.00 5.39 -5.65
CA LEU A 279 -29.08 6.37 -5.66
C LEU A 279 -28.80 7.60 -6.54
N LEU A 280 -27.56 7.83 -6.94
CA LEU A 280 -27.11 8.98 -7.75
C LEU A 280 -26.70 8.58 -9.17
N GLU A 281 -26.79 7.31 -9.52
CA GLU A 281 -26.57 6.81 -10.87
C GLU A 281 -27.78 7.15 -11.77
#